data_5d1d314fdb029203beb1a781934708da
#
_entry.id   5d1d314fdb029203beb1a781934708da
#
_cell.length_a   1.000
_cell.length_b   1.000
_cell.length_c   1.000
_cell.angle_alpha   90.00
_cell.angle_beta   90.00
_cell.angle_gamma   90.00
#
_symmetry.space_group_name_H-M   'P 1'
#
loop_
_entity.id
_entity.type
_entity.pdbx_description
1 polymer ?
#
loop_
_entity_poly.entity_id
_entity_poly.type
_entity_poly.pdbx_seq_one_letter_code
_entity_poly.pdbx_strand_id
1 'polypeptide(L)'
;YQLEPGLRGQNVAVFSSNYALYGDLSRRVMQVLADFCPRLEIYSIDECFLDLSGVPGDLTAFGLEIVARVKRWTGVPVSVGIAPTKTLAKAANRLAKRGQGPAGPVLEWAGLPDPRATLAALAPEDVWGIAGRMGERVRRLGLASALALAEVDPRVLRQAGGVVLERLGRELGGQACLALEDVPPPRKQILVSRTFGARLARAEDMQAAVAAFAVRAGEK
;
A
#
# COMPACT_ATOMS: atom_id res chain seq x y z
N TYR A 1 -1.02 6.33 -25.35
CA TYR A 1 -0.54 5.04 -24.88
C TYR A 1 -0.04 4.25 -26.08
N GLN A 2 1.22 4.40 -26.37
CA GLN A 2 1.91 3.60 -27.38
C GLN A 2 2.34 2.31 -26.65
N LEU A 3 1.62 1.23 -26.93
CA LEU A 3 2.11 -0.11 -26.60
C LEU A 3 3.42 -0.33 -27.36
N GLU A 4 4.45 -0.73 -26.63
CA GLU A 4 5.71 -1.07 -27.27
C GLU A 4 5.48 -2.05 -28.43
N PRO A 5 6.11 -1.85 -29.59
CA PRO A 5 5.92 -2.72 -30.76
C PRO A 5 6.11 -4.22 -30.46
N GLY A 6 6.91 -4.55 -29.44
CA GLY A 6 7.13 -5.93 -28.99
C GLY A 6 5.91 -6.63 -28.39
N LEU A 7 4.91 -5.91 -27.89
CA LEU A 7 3.69 -6.51 -27.34
C LEU A 7 2.72 -6.97 -28.43
N ARG A 8 2.73 -6.33 -29.61
CA ARG A 8 1.84 -6.67 -30.73
C ARG A 8 2.13 -8.05 -31.34
N GLY A 9 3.36 -8.57 -31.20
CA GLY A 9 3.76 -9.88 -31.71
C GLY A 9 3.57 -11.06 -30.75
N GLN A 10 3.20 -10.78 -29.47
CA GLN A 10 3.19 -11.77 -28.40
C GLN A 10 1.79 -12.27 -27.98
N ASN A 11 0.77 -12.02 -28.78
CA ASN A 11 -0.63 -12.41 -28.48
C ASN A 11 -1.15 -11.84 -27.14
N VAL A 12 -0.67 -10.65 -26.73
CA VAL A 12 -1.07 -9.97 -25.48
C VAL A 12 -2.34 -9.18 -25.73
N ALA A 13 -3.43 -9.55 -25.05
CA ALA A 13 -4.67 -8.79 -25.06
C ALA A 13 -4.59 -7.62 -24.07
N VAL A 14 -4.91 -6.41 -24.53
CA VAL A 14 -4.89 -5.19 -23.72
C VAL A 14 -6.31 -4.68 -23.52
N PHE A 15 -6.70 -4.52 -22.25
CA PHE A 15 -8.01 -4.03 -21.85
C PHE A 15 -7.88 -2.77 -21.00
N SER A 16 -8.91 -1.91 -21.05
CA SER A 16 -9.04 -0.82 -20.08
C SER A 16 -9.34 -1.38 -18.68
N SER A 17 -8.74 -0.79 -17.66
CA SER A 17 -9.02 -1.16 -16.26
C SER A 17 -10.49 -0.94 -15.90
N ASN A 18 -11.15 -1.97 -15.38
CA ASN A 18 -12.53 -1.89 -14.90
C ASN A 18 -12.55 -1.43 -13.43
N TYR A 19 -12.39 -0.13 -13.19
CA TYR A 19 -12.36 0.43 -11.84
C TYR A 19 -13.64 0.18 -11.02
N ALA A 20 -14.79 0.08 -11.69
CA ALA A 20 -16.05 -0.22 -11.00
C ALA A 20 -16.04 -1.63 -10.39
N LEU A 21 -15.58 -2.62 -11.17
CA LEU A 21 -15.42 -4.00 -10.69
C LEU A 21 -14.36 -4.09 -9.57
N TYR A 22 -13.21 -3.44 -9.75
CA TYR A 22 -12.16 -3.46 -8.72
C TYR A 22 -12.62 -2.81 -7.42
N GLY A 23 -13.35 -1.69 -7.51
CA GLY A 23 -13.94 -1.04 -6.34
C GLY A 23 -15.01 -1.89 -5.64
N ASP A 24 -15.80 -2.66 -6.39
CA ASP A 24 -16.78 -3.59 -5.82
C ASP A 24 -16.10 -4.75 -5.08
N LEU A 25 -15.13 -5.40 -5.72
CA LEU A 25 -14.35 -6.47 -5.09
C LEU A 25 -13.58 -5.99 -3.86
N SER A 26 -12.96 -4.80 -3.94
CA SER A 26 -12.30 -4.17 -2.80
C SER A 26 -13.27 -3.98 -1.63
N ARG A 27 -14.44 -3.42 -1.87
CA ARG A 27 -15.46 -3.20 -0.84
C ARG A 27 -15.87 -4.51 -0.17
N ARG A 28 -16.05 -5.59 -0.93
CA ARG A 28 -16.39 -6.93 -0.37
C ARG A 28 -15.26 -7.46 0.52
N VAL A 29 -14.00 -7.31 0.08
CA VAL A 29 -12.84 -7.68 0.91
C VAL A 29 -12.82 -6.87 2.20
N MET A 30 -12.99 -5.54 2.13
CA MET A 30 -12.99 -4.67 3.33
C MET A 30 -14.14 -5.00 4.28
N GLN A 31 -15.32 -5.39 3.76
CA GLN A 31 -16.45 -5.85 4.58
C GLN A 31 -16.09 -7.14 5.34
N VAL A 32 -15.47 -8.12 4.68
CA VAL A 32 -15.01 -9.35 5.35
C VAL A 32 -13.97 -9.02 6.43
N LEU A 33 -13.07 -8.09 6.18
CA LEU A 33 -12.03 -7.69 7.13
C LEU A 33 -12.60 -6.93 8.33
N ALA A 34 -13.67 -6.16 8.14
CA ALA A 34 -14.36 -5.47 9.24
C ALA A 34 -15.00 -6.41 10.25
N ASP A 35 -15.33 -7.65 9.86
CA ASP A 35 -15.85 -8.68 10.78
C ASP A 35 -14.76 -9.19 11.76
N PHE A 36 -13.49 -9.05 11.41
CA PHE A 36 -12.37 -9.48 12.24
C PHE A 36 -11.93 -8.43 13.26
N CYS A 37 -12.09 -7.13 12.92
CA CYS A 37 -11.58 -6.06 13.74
C CYS A 37 -12.45 -4.80 13.60
N PRO A 38 -12.90 -4.20 14.73
CA PRO A 38 -13.74 -2.99 14.71
C PRO A 38 -12.97 -1.73 14.25
N ARG A 39 -11.64 -1.75 14.34
CA ARG A 39 -10.78 -0.64 13.91
C ARG A 39 -10.00 -1.02 12.67
N LEU A 40 -10.44 -0.48 11.55
CA LEU A 40 -9.89 -0.74 10.22
C LEU A 40 -9.64 0.57 9.49
N GLU A 41 -8.44 0.74 8.95
CA GLU A 41 -8.10 1.83 8.04
C GLU A 41 -8.00 1.31 6.61
N ILE A 42 -8.87 1.78 5.73
CA ILE A 42 -8.75 1.52 4.29
C ILE A 42 -7.71 2.46 3.72
N TYR A 43 -6.50 1.94 3.51
CA TYR A 43 -5.38 2.72 3.00
C TYR A 43 -5.45 2.93 1.48
N SER A 44 -5.85 1.89 0.74
CA SER A 44 -6.04 1.94 -0.71
C SER A 44 -7.11 0.96 -1.18
N ILE A 45 -7.32 0.85 -2.50
CA ILE A 45 -8.27 -0.11 -3.08
C ILE A 45 -7.91 -1.57 -2.79
N ASP A 46 -6.64 -1.86 -2.51
CA ASP A 46 -6.11 -3.22 -2.34
C ASP A 46 -5.38 -3.43 -1.01
N GLU A 47 -5.38 -2.43 -0.12
CA GLU A 47 -4.65 -2.49 1.15
C GLU A 47 -5.44 -1.83 2.29
N CYS A 48 -5.38 -2.45 3.46
CA CYS A 48 -5.88 -1.88 4.71
C CYS A 48 -4.99 -2.24 5.89
N PHE A 49 -5.14 -1.50 6.98
CA PHE A 49 -4.57 -1.82 8.28
C PHE A 49 -5.68 -2.21 9.25
N LEU A 50 -5.41 -3.21 10.07
CA LEU A 50 -6.26 -3.68 11.15
C LEU A 50 -5.53 -3.44 12.48
N ASP A 51 -6.24 -2.94 13.50
CA ASP A 51 -5.70 -2.86 14.86
C ASP A 51 -5.92 -4.19 15.57
N LEU A 52 -4.88 -4.97 15.71
CA LEU A 52 -4.93 -6.26 16.41
C LEU A 52 -4.60 -6.14 17.91
N SER A 53 -4.54 -4.92 18.46
CA SER A 53 -4.32 -4.71 19.89
C SER A 53 -5.43 -5.37 20.70
N GLY A 54 -5.04 -6.24 21.62
CA GLY A 54 -5.98 -6.96 22.48
C GLY A 54 -6.64 -8.19 21.86
N VAL A 55 -6.31 -8.57 20.62
CA VAL A 55 -6.72 -9.86 20.05
C VAL A 55 -6.00 -10.99 20.81
N PRO A 56 -6.72 -11.91 21.46
CA PRO A 56 -6.07 -12.98 22.22
C PRO A 56 -5.57 -14.10 21.32
N GLY A 57 -4.55 -14.80 21.78
CA GLY A 57 -4.05 -16.04 21.15
C GLY A 57 -2.98 -15.82 20.08
N ASP A 58 -2.89 -16.77 19.16
CA ASP A 58 -1.88 -16.82 18.10
C ASP A 58 -2.30 -15.90 16.93
N LEU A 59 -1.56 -14.81 16.75
CA LEU A 59 -1.83 -13.84 15.68
C LEU A 59 -1.51 -14.40 14.29
N THR A 60 -0.59 -15.37 14.19
CA THR A 60 -0.32 -16.05 12.91
C THR A 60 -1.52 -16.92 12.50
N ALA A 61 -2.10 -17.68 13.43
CA ALA A 61 -3.32 -18.44 13.19
C ALA A 61 -4.49 -17.53 12.84
N PHE A 62 -4.64 -16.40 13.53
CA PHE A 62 -5.64 -15.39 13.22
C PHE A 62 -5.46 -14.80 11.79
N GLY A 63 -4.23 -14.50 11.40
CA GLY A 63 -3.91 -14.05 10.05
C GLY A 63 -4.26 -15.09 8.98
N LEU A 64 -4.01 -16.37 9.24
CA LEU A 64 -4.40 -17.47 8.33
C LEU A 64 -5.91 -17.59 8.19
N GLU A 65 -6.65 -17.38 9.26
CA GLU A 65 -8.13 -17.35 9.21
C GLU A 65 -8.63 -16.20 8.34
N ILE A 66 -8.04 -15.00 8.47
CA ILE A 66 -8.33 -13.84 7.59
C ILE A 66 -8.13 -14.25 6.12
N VAL A 67 -6.96 -14.77 5.78
CA VAL A 67 -6.63 -15.18 4.41
C VAL A 67 -7.63 -16.21 3.87
N ALA A 68 -7.95 -17.23 4.66
CA ALA A 68 -8.88 -18.28 4.27
C ALA A 68 -10.30 -17.73 4.05
N ARG A 69 -10.80 -16.89 4.95
CA ARG A 69 -12.16 -16.34 4.89
C ARG A 69 -12.29 -15.35 3.71
N VAL A 70 -11.35 -14.45 3.52
CA VAL A 70 -11.35 -13.54 2.38
C VAL A 70 -11.35 -14.33 1.07
N LYS A 71 -10.45 -15.31 0.93
CA LYS A 71 -10.40 -16.16 -0.27
C LYS A 71 -11.69 -16.91 -0.52
N ARG A 72 -12.28 -17.49 0.53
CA ARG A 72 -13.52 -18.28 0.44
C ARG A 72 -14.72 -17.41 0.01
N TRP A 73 -14.84 -16.19 0.54
CA TRP A 73 -16.03 -15.37 0.35
C TRP A 73 -15.94 -14.43 -0.85
N THR A 74 -14.72 -14.01 -1.24
CA THR A 74 -14.52 -13.05 -2.34
C THR A 74 -13.80 -13.63 -3.56
N GLY A 75 -13.14 -14.78 -3.41
CA GLY A 75 -12.25 -15.34 -4.44
C GLY A 75 -10.89 -14.65 -4.52
N VAL A 76 -10.69 -13.51 -3.83
CA VAL A 76 -9.46 -12.71 -3.90
C VAL A 76 -8.40 -13.29 -2.96
N PRO A 77 -7.19 -13.62 -3.46
CA PRO A 77 -6.09 -14.00 -2.57
C PRO A 77 -5.50 -12.75 -1.90
N VAL A 78 -5.22 -12.85 -0.61
CA VAL A 78 -4.59 -11.78 0.17
C VAL A 78 -3.38 -12.31 0.94
N SER A 79 -2.53 -11.41 1.41
CA SER A 79 -1.45 -11.71 2.35
C SER A 79 -1.54 -10.78 3.55
N VAL A 80 -1.05 -11.23 4.70
CA VAL A 80 -1.12 -10.51 5.98
C VAL A 80 0.28 -10.34 6.56
N GLY A 81 0.65 -9.11 6.89
CA GLY A 81 1.84 -8.81 7.67
C GLY A 81 1.43 -8.26 9.04
N ILE A 82 1.92 -8.85 10.10
CA ILE A 82 1.61 -8.49 11.49
C ILE A 82 2.86 -7.95 12.16
N ALA A 83 2.77 -6.73 12.70
CA ALA A 83 3.93 -6.07 13.32
C ALA A 83 3.47 -4.93 14.26
N PRO A 84 4.33 -4.44 15.16
CA PRO A 84 3.98 -3.39 16.10
C PRO A 84 3.79 -2.01 15.46
N THR A 85 4.26 -1.79 14.23
CA THR A 85 4.11 -0.51 13.51
C THR A 85 3.61 -0.73 12.09
N LYS A 86 2.98 0.30 11.51
CA LYS A 86 2.48 0.23 10.11
C LYS A 86 3.61 -0.07 9.11
N THR A 87 4.77 0.57 9.27
CA THR A 87 5.90 0.37 8.37
C THR A 87 6.47 -1.05 8.46
N LEU A 88 6.59 -1.61 9.66
CA LEU A 88 6.99 -3.00 9.84
C LEU A 88 5.92 -3.98 9.34
N ALA A 89 4.63 -3.68 9.54
CA ALA A 89 3.54 -4.50 9.00
C ALA A 89 3.55 -4.55 7.47
N LYS A 90 3.85 -3.43 6.81
CA LYS A 90 4.04 -3.38 5.35
C LYS A 90 5.26 -4.18 4.90
N ALA A 91 6.38 -4.12 5.65
CA ALA A 91 7.55 -4.94 5.39
C ALA A 91 7.24 -6.44 5.53
N ALA A 92 6.57 -6.83 6.62
CA ALA A 92 6.11 -8.20 6.86
C ALA A 92 5.19 -8.69 5.74
N ASN A 93 4.22 -7.88 5.32
CA ASN A 93 3.30 -8.22 4.22
C ASN A 93 4.05 -8.41 2.89
N ARG A 94 5.04 -7.57 2.59
CA ARG A 94 5.88 -7.71 1.39
C ARG A 94 6.65 -9.03 1.39
N LEU A 95 7.22 -9.41 2.53
CA LEU A 95 7.92 -10.70 2.69
C LEU A 95 6.95 -11.88 2.55
N ALA A 96 5.77 -11.81 3.17
CA ALA A 96 4.72 -12.82 3.02
C ALA A 96 4.28 -13.01 1.55
N LYS A 97 4.09 -11.90 0.81
CA LYS A 97 3.79 -11.93 -0.65
C LYS A 97 4.87 -12.62 -1.48
N ARG A 98 6.13 -12.57 -1.04
CA ARG A 98 7.28 -13.24 -1.69
C ARG A 98 7.47 -14.69 -1.25
N GLY A 99 6.60 -15.22 -0.40
CA GLY A 99 6.72 -16.57 0.14
C GLY A 99 7.89 -16.73 1.12
N GLN A 100 8.38 -15.65 1.71
CA GLN A 100 9.50 -15.63 2.64
C GLN A 100 9.06 -15.77 4.11
N GLY A 101 7.76 -15.92 4.35
CA GLY A 101 7.20 -16.16 5.66
C GLY A 101 7.09 -17.65 6.00
N PRO A 102 7.28 -18.04 7.27
CA PRO A 102 7.15 -19.43 7.70
C PRO A 102 5.72 -19.98 7.56
N ALA A 103 4.72 -19.11 7.56
CA ALA A 103 3.29 -19.46 7.45
C ALA A 103 2.69 -19.07 6.08
N GLY A 104 3.48 -19.13 4.99
CA GLY A 104 3.00 -18.85 3.63
C GLY A 104 2.55 -17.39 3.45
N PRO A 105 1.24 -17.12 3.24
CA PRO A 105 0.75 -15.77 2.99
C PRO A 105 0.64 -14.88 4.24
N VAL A 106 1.07 -15.37 5.41
CA VAL A 106 1.06 -14.63 6.68
C VAL A 106 2.48 -14.56 7.23
N LEU A 107 2.88 -13.39 7.69
CA LEU A 107 4.13 -13.20 8.40
C LEU A 107 3.92 -12.30 9.62
N GLU A 108 4.19 -12.86 10.79
CA GLU A 108 4.26 -12.12 12.05
C GLU A 108 5.70 -11.72 12.32
N TRP A 109 5.92 -10.42 12.50
CA TRP A 109 7.27 -9.85 12.68
C TRP A 109 7.95 -10.37 13.93
N ALA A 110 7.21 -10.53 15.03
CA ALA A 110 7.71 -11.06 16.30
C ALA A 110 8.13 -12.55 16.21
N GLY A 111 7.58 -13.29 15.25
CA GLY A 111 7.91 -14.69 15.00
C GLY A 111 9.15 -14.91 14.11
N LEU A 112 9.79 -13.83 13.63
CA LEU A 112 11.00 -13.94 12.82
C LEU A 112 12.18 -14.40 13.68
N PRO A 113 13.02 -15.34 13.18
CA PRO A 113 14.22 -15.79 13.90
C PRO A 113 15.20 -14.64 14.17
N ASP A 114 15.38 -13.75 13.20
CA ASP A 114 16.21 -12.57 13.30
C ASP A 114 15.59 -11.38 12.56
N PRO A 115 14.75 -10.56 13.24
CA PRO A 115 14.17 -9.33 12.67
C PRO A 115 15.23 -8.33 12.21
N ARG A 116 16.39 -8.29 12.89
CA ARG A 116 17.48 -7.37 12.56
C ARG A 116 18.17 -7.76 11.25
N ALA A 117 18.51 -9.03 11.08
CA ALA A 117 19.03 -9.55 9.82
C ALA A 117 18.02 -9.37 8.67
N THR A 118 16.72 -9.52 8.95
CA THR A 118 15.66 -9.28 8.00
C THR A 118 15.65 -7.81 7.52
N LEU A 119 15.76 -6.83 8.43
CA LEU A 119 15.88 -5.42 8.07
C LEU A 119 17.18 -5.12 7.31
N ALA A 120 18.29 -5.78 7.64
CA ALA A 120 19.54 -5.61 6.93
C ALA A 120 19.50 -6.10 5.48
N ALA A 121 18.68 -7.13 5.20
CA ALA A 121 18.47 -7.67 3.86
C ALA A 121 17.48 -6.87 3.01
N LEU A 122 16.66 -5.99 3.60
CA LEU A 122 15.70 -5.15 2.88
C LEU A 122 16.39 -3.89 2.35
N ALA A 123 16.31 -3.67 1.04
CA ALA A 123 16.75 -2.41 0.44
C ALA A 123 15.88 -1.24 0.91
N PRO A 124 16.40 -0.01 0.98
CA PRO A 124 15.62 1.17 1.35
C PRO A 124 14.36 1.35 0.50
N GLU A 125 14.43 1.05 -0.78
CA GLU A 125 13.30 1.16 -1.73
C GLU A 125 12.23 0.09 -1.52
N ASP A 126 12.52 -0.96 -0.76
CA ASP A 126 11.53 -1.94 -0.33
C ASP A 126 10.70 -1.45 0.87
N VAL A 127 11.14 -0.37 1.52
CA VAL A 127 10.41 0.25 2.63
C VAL A 127 9.26 1.10 2.08
N TRP A 128 8.08 0.91 2.67
CA TRP A 128 6.90 1.69 2.34
C TRP A 128 7.17 3.20 2.42
N GLY A 129 6.79 3.94 1.38
CA GLY A 129 7.00 5.39 1.31
C GLY A 129 8.38 5.83 0.80
N ILE A 130 9.31 4.91 0.55
CA ILE A 130 10.64 5.21 0.00
C ILE A 130 10.71 4.75 -1.45
N ALA A 131 10.53 5.69 -2.38
CA ALA A 131 10.65 5.42 -3.81
C ALA A 131 11.26 6.62 -4.55
N GLY A 132 11.76 6.41 -5.76
CA GLY A 132 12.27 7.46 -6.64
C GLY A 132 13.24 8.42 -5.94
N ARG A 133 12.90 9.71 -5.92
CA ARG A 133 13.73 10.77 -5.34
C ARG A 133 14.06 10.57 -3.85
N MET A 134 13.17 9.95 -3.09
CA MET A 134 13.43 9.66 -1.67
C MET A 134 14.48 8.56 -1.53
N GLY A 135 14.39 7.49 -2.33
CA GLY A 135 15.40 6.43 -2.39
C GLY A 135 16.78 6.98 -2.76
N GLU A 136 16.87 7.86 -3.75
CA GLU A 136 18.13 8.53 -4.11
C GLU A 136 18.73 9.34 -2.96
N ARG A 137 17.90 10.07 -2.19
CA ARG A 137 18.37 10.82 -1.02
C ARG A 137 18.92 9.90 0.06
N VAL A 138 18.20 8.82 0.36
CA VAL A 138 18.62 7.82 1.34
C VAL A 138 19.95 7.18 0.95
N ARG A 139 20.13 6.83 -0.33
CA ARG A 139 21.41 6.30 -0.83
C ARG A 139 22.57 7.27 -0.71
N ARG A 140 22.34 8.58 -0.97
CA ARG A 140 23.37 9.62 -0.82
C ARG A 140 23.84 9.78 0.62
N LEU A 141 23.02 9.40 1.60
CA LEU A 141 23.41 9.33 3.02
C LEU A 141 24.20 8.07 3.37
N GLY A 142 24.44 7.17 2.41
CA GLY A 142 25.10 5.88 2.66
C GLY A 142 24.23 4.84 3.35
N LEU A 143 22.92 5.08 3.45
CA LEU A 143 21.97 4.15 4.10
C LEU A 143 21.54 3.08 3.10
N ALA A 144 22.19 1.91 3.17
CA ALA A 144 22.04 0.84 2.18
C ALA A 144 20.94 -0.18 2.51
N SER A 145 20.30 -0.11 3.69
CA SER A 145 19.28 -1.06 4.13
C SER A 145 18.21 -0.42 5.01
N ALA A 146 17.11 -1.12 5.21
CA ALA A 146 16.07 -0.74 6.17
C ALA A 146 16.61 -0.72 7.61
N LEU A 147 17.60 -1.58 7.94
CA LEU A 147 18.26 -1.54 9.24
C LEU A 147 19.03 -0.24 9.44
N ALA A 148 19.79 0.19 8.43
CA ALA A 148 20.51 1.46 8.50
C ALA A 148 19.58 2.66 8.70
N LEU A 149 18.37 2.63 8.09
CA LEU A 149 17.33 3.64 8.33
C LEU A 149 16.77 3.59 9.76
N ALA A 150 16.64 2.40 10.33
CA ALA A 150 16.14 2.24 11.70
C ALA A 150 17.13 2.72 12.77
N GLU A 151 18.43 2.64 12.48
CA GLU A 151 19.52 2.90 13.43
C GLU A 151 20.15 4.29 13.34
N VAL A 152 19.97 4.96 12.20
CA VAL A 152 20.52 6.32 12.04
C VAL A 152 19.76 7.33 12.92
N ASP A 153 20.46 8.37 13.39
CA ASP A 153 19.81 9.45 14.17
C ASP A 153 18.60 10.00 13.38
N PRO A 154 17.41 10.00 13.98
CA PRO A 154 16.19 10.52 13.33
C PRO A 154 16.31 11.95 12.82
N ARG A 155 17.20 12.78 13.41
CA ARG A 155 17.46 14.16 12.95
C ARG A 155 18.09 14.17 11.55
N VAL A 156 18.97 13.20 11.25
CA VAL A 156 19.56 13.06 9.91
C VAL A 156 18.49 12.75 8.89
N LEU A 157 17.57 11.82 9.20
CA LEU A 157 16.44 11.49 8.34
C LEU A 157 15.52 12.70 8.12
N ARG A 158 15.25 13.47 9.19
CA ARG A 158 14.42 14.68 9.12
C ARG A 158 15.03 15.74 8.21
N GLN A 159 16.33 15.96 8.27
CA GLN A 159 17.04 16.89 7.38
C GLN A 159 17.00 16.43 5.91
N ALA A 160 17.12 15.14 5.66
CA ALA A 160 17.17 14.57 4.32
C ALA A 160 15.80 14.47 3.64
N GLY A 161 14.74 14.11 4.37
CA GLY A 161 13.44 13.78 3.80
C GLY A 161 12.23 14.29 4.60
N GLY A 162 12.48 15.18 5.57
CA GLY A 162 11.42 15.76 6.39
C GLY A 162 10.85 14.78 7.43
N VAL A 163 9.73 15.17 8.04
CA VAL A 163 9.07 14.41 9.10
C VAL A 163 8.61 13.01 8.64
N VAL A 164 8.34 12.85 7.35
CA VAL A 164 7.88 11.55 6.81
C VAL A 164 9.01 10.52 6.90
N LEU A 165 10.21 10.86 6.42
CA LEU A 165 11.36 9.95 6.46
C LEU A 165 11.80 9.68 7.90
N GLU A 166 11.78 10.69 8.78
CA GLU A 166 12.04 10.51 10.21
C GLU A 166 11.09 9.49 10.85
N ARG A 167 9.77 9.63 10.60
CA ARG A 167 8.78 8.69 11.14
C ARG A 167 8.98 7.28 10.64
N LEU A 168 9.32 7.12 9.36
CA LEU A 168 9.60 5.79 8.79
C LEU A 168 10.79 5.12 9.47
N GLY A 169 11.88 5.86 9.74
CA GLY A 169 13.03 5.32 10.48
C GLY A 169 12.64 4.89 11.90
N ARG A 170 11.87 5.70 12.62
CA ARG A 170 11.37 5.35 13.97
C ARG A 170 10.46 4.12 13.94
N GLU A 171 9.56 4.02 12.97
CA GLU A 171 8.68 2.87 12.80
C GLU A 171 9.41 1.58 12.47
N LEU A 172 10.45 1.64 11.64
CA LEU A 172 11.35 0.50 11.40
C LEU A 172 12.08 0.07 12.68
N GLY A 173 12.39 1.01 13.56
CA GLY A 173 12.92 0.75 14.91
C GLY A 173 11.88 0.26 15.93
N GLY A 174 10.62 0.05 15.53
CA GLY A 174 9.54 -0.42 16.41
C GLY A 174 8.78 0.66 17.16
N GLN A 175 9.09 1.95 16.94
CA GLN A 175 8.39 3.07 17.56
C GLN A 175 7.22 3.51 16.69
N ALA A 176 5.98 3.21 17.10
CA ALA A 176 4.77 3.62 16.38
C ALA A 176 4.65 5.16 16.33
N CYS A 177 4.61 5.70 15.12
CA CYS A 177 4.51 7.14 14.83
C CYS A 177 3.29 7.48 13.95
N LEU A 178 2.66 6.46 13.35
CA LEU A 178 1.52 6.57 12.46
C LEU A 178 0.31 5.92 13.13
N ALA A 179 -0.60 6.76 13.61
CA ALA A 179 -1.87 6.26 14.16
C ALA A 179 -2.72 5.60 13.08
N LEU A 180 -3.65 4.74 13.49
CA LEU A 180 -4.67 4.19 12.60
C LEU A 180 -5.69 5.30 12.28
N GLU A 181 -5.92 5.56 10.99
CA GLU A 181 -6.92 6.50 10.50
C GLU A 181 -8.23 5.75 10.16
N ASP A 182 -8.98 5.38 11.18
CA ASP A 182 -10.26 4.65 11.05
C ASP A 182 -11.41 5.53 10.50
N VAL A 183 -11.28 6.86 10.60
CA VAL A 183 -12.18 7.82 9.97
C VAL A 183 -11.45 8.51 8.82
N PRO A 184 -11.88 8.32 7.55
CA PRO A 184 -11.24 8.99 6.42
C PRO A 184 -11.28 10.52 6.59
N PRO A 185 -10.18 11.23 6.36
CA PRO A 185 -10.19 12.69 6.40
C PRO A 185 -11.13 13.25 5.33
N PRO A 186 -11.73 14.44 5.54
CA PRO A 186 -12.60 15.05 4.56
C PRO A 186 -11.87 15.28 3.24
N ARG A 187 -12.57 15.05 2.14
CA ARG A 187 -12.00 15.26 0.79
C ARG A 187 -11.61 16.73 0.62
N LYS A 188 -10.37 16.98 0.27
CA LYS A 188 -9.84 18.34 0.03
C LYS A 188 -10.02 18.80 -1.41
N GLN A 189 -10.24 17.86 -2.35
CA GLN A 189 -10.42 18.14 -3.77
C GLN A 189 -11.21 17.04 -4.45
N ILE A 190 -11.88 17.41 -5.52
CA ILE A 190 -12.54 16.50 -6.45
C ILE A 190 -11.84 16.64 -7.80
N LEU A 191 -11.40 15.50 -8.36
CA LEU A 191 -10.74 15.46 -9.66
C LEU A 191 -11.56 14.59 -10.61
N VAL A 192 -11.78 15.10 -11.82
CA VAL A 192 -12.28 14.34 -12.97
C VAL A 192 -11.33 14.58 -14.13
N SER A 193 -10.79 13.51 -14.70
CA SER A 193 -9.90 13.58 -15.85
C SER A 193 -10.19 12.48 -16.86
N ARG A 194 -9.95 12.75 -18.13
CA ARG A 194 -10.01 11.81 -19.23
C ARG A 194 -8.96 12.18 -20.28
N THR A 195 -8.32 11.18 -20.85
CA THR A 195 -7.52 11.38 -22.05
C THR A 195 -8.41 11.27 -23.27
N PHE A 196 -8.34 12.24 -24.17
CA PHE A 196 -9.08 12.19 -25.42
C PHE A 196 -8.42 11.23 -26.41
N GLY A 197 -9.21 10.45 -27.14
CA GLY A 197 -8.73 9.53 -28.17
C GLY A 197 -8.15 10.26 -29.40
N ALA A 198 -8.56 11.50 -29.62
CA ALA A 198 -8.06 12.40 -30.66
C ALA A 198 -7.84 13.80 -30.09
N ARG A 199 -7.02 14.61 -30.77
CA ARG A 199 -6.78 16.01 -30.38
C ARG A 199 -8.06 16.82 -30.58
N LEU A 200 -8.51 17.53 -29.54
CA LEU A 200 -9.61 18.47 -29.64
C LEU A 200 -9.09 19.78 -30.23
N ALA A 201 -9.70 20.22 -31.35
CA ALA A 201 -9.30 21.44 -32.06
C ALA A 201 -10.42 22.49 -32.10
N ARG A 202 -11.67 22.10 -31.84
CA ARG A 202 -12.84 22.99 -31.89
C ARG A 202 -13.27 23.43 -30.49
N ALA A 203 -13.65 24.67 -30.34
CA ALA A 203 -14.12 25.23 -29.07
C ALA A 203 -15.38 24.50 -28.55
N GLU A 204 -16.27 24.09 -29.45
CA GLU A 204 -17.49 23.36 -29.11
C GLU A 204 -17.21 22.00 -28.48
N ASP A 205 -16.24 21.24 -29.02
CA ASP A 205 -15.82 19.95 -28.47
C ASP A 205 -15.20 20.11 -27.07
N MET A 206 -14.43 21.18 -26.87
CA MET A 206 -13.86 21.54 -25.58
C MET A 206 -14.95 21.90 -24.56
N GLN A 207 -15.92 22.71 -24.96
CA GLN A 207 -17.06 23.08 -24.09
C GLN A 207 -17.86 21.84 -23.67
N ALA A 208 -18.16 20.94 -24.61
CA ALA A 208 -18.87 19.69 -24.33
C ALA A 208 -18.08 18.81 -23.33
N ALA A 209 -16.75 18.72 -23.50
CA ALA A 209 -15.88 17.98 -22.58
C ALA A 209 -15.87 18.59 -21.18
N VAL A 210 -15.72 19.91 -21.07
CA VAL A 210 -15.75 20.63 -19.78
C VAL A 210 -17.10 20.46 -19.08
N ALA A 211 -18.21 20.59 -19.80
CA ALA A 211 -19.55 20.38 -19.26
C ALA A 211 -19.71 18.94 -18.70
N ALA A 212 -19.28 17.93 -19.45
CA ALA A 212 -19.32 16.54 -19.01
C ALA A 212 -18.45 16.29 -17.76
N PHE A 213 -17.30 16.94 -17.66
CA PHE A 213 -16.43 16.83 -16.48
C PHE A 213 -17.01 17.55 -15.27
N ALA A 214 -17.65 18.72 -15.46
CA ALA A 214 -18.31 19.45 -14.39
C ALA A 214 -19.48 18.66 -13.79
N VAL A 215 -20.34 18.07 -14.63
CA VAL A 215 -21.43 17.18 -14.18
C VAL A 215 -20.88 16.04 -13.36
N ARG A 216 -19.88 15.30 -13.86
CA ARG A 216 -19.25 14.18 -13.13
C ARG A 216 -18.55 14.61 -11.85
N ALA A 217 -18.03 15.82 -11.77
CA ALA A 217 -17.46 16.35 -10.54
C ALA A 217 -18.54 16.63 -9.50
N GLY A 218 -19.71 17.13 -9.93
CA GLY A 218 -20.85 17.37 -9.04
C GLY A 218 -21.50 16.09 -8.47
N GLU A 219 -21.33 14.94 -9.15
CA GLU A 219 -21.82 13.63 -8.71
C GLU A 219 -20.91 12.95 -7.67
N LYS A 220 -19.71 13.48 -7.40
CA LYS A 220 -18.71 12.90 -6.49
C LYS A 220 -18.74 13.53 -5.10
#